data_222d66adff2a4c49c5fe461ff366dcbf
#
_entry.id   222d66adff2a4c49c5fe461ff366dcbf
#
_cell.length_a   1.000
_cell.length_b   1.000
_cell.length_c   1.000
_cell.angle_alpha   90.00
_cell.angle_beta   90.00
_cell.angle_gamma   90.00
#
_symmetry.space_group_name_H-M   'P 1'
#
loop_
_entity.id
_entity.type
_entity.pdbx_description
1 polymer ?
#
loop_
_entity_poly.entity_id
_entity_poly.type
_entity_poly.pdbx_seq_one_letter_code
_entity_poly.pdbx_strand_id
1 'polypeptide(L)'
;MMKRKLSSLVAGVLLLGSAAAHANSPAYVDSKEYKALIDPSRFAANPSSAAATLLSNLSARLSTLGFDKTIAGSFSAGDRDTLTYIDTPHTCQLMSRGYSVRTRAGDHTDIQFKFRHADEELSYWTDVSGAGKNKETKLETDVTPGNLVLAHSTKQDATTTPTTVADLIKQFPGASALSDISGSSLSKVAGVTVTQQEYDGPTSDLGQSVAEFTLTLWYVDGATTPTLAELSFRVEADADKYFTTPVLQRSQVLNQALGSIGNGWNIANDGGKTSWLYAYRSSSFPNGFCH
;
A
#
# COMPACT_ATOMS: atom_id res chain seq x y z
N MET A 1 87.21 4.16 9.01
CA MET A 1 86.27 3.06 8.84
C MET A 1 85.04 3.33 9.75
N MET A 2 84.03 3.96 9.21
CA MET A 2 82.87 4.47 10.00
C MET A 2 81.60 3.70 9.61
N LYS A 3 81.10 2.90 10.52
CA LYS A 3 79.82 2.08 10.35
C LYS A 3 78.63 2.99 10.60
N ARG A 4 77.86 3.29 9.57
CA ARG A 4 76.52 3.95 9.68
C ARG A 4 75.52 2.91 10.09
N LYS A 5 74.77 3.14 11.19
CA LYS A 5 73.58 2.39 11.59
C LYS A 5 72.37 2.99 10.85
N LEU A 6 71.68 2.16 10.09
CA LEU A 6 70.34 2.49 9.57
C LEU A 6 69.34 2.19 10.68
N SER A 7 68.60 3.23 11.06
CA SER A 7 67.40 3.06 11.91
C SER A 7 66.18 2.93 11.00
N SER A 8 65.48 1.78 11.03
CA SER A 8 64.24 1.55 10.37
C SER A 8 63.11 2.17 11.19
N LEU A 9 62.45 3.17 10.65
CA LEU A 9 61.17 3.69 11.13
C LEU A 9 60.07 2.77 10.61
N VAL A 10 59.38 2.08 11.48
CA VAL A 10 58.13 1.36 11.18
C VAL A 10 56.99 2.35 11.37
N ALA A 11 56.41 2.81 10.26
CA ALA A 11 55.19 3.60 10.28
C ALA A 11 53.98 2.69 10.49
N GLY A 12 53.44 2.72 11.69
CA GLY A 12 52.17 2.06 12.00
C GLY A 12 51.00 2.80 11.35
N VAL A 13 50.37 2.18 10.36
CA VAL A 13 49.11 2.66 9.79
C VAL A 13 48.01 2.27 10.76
N LEU A 14 47.50 3.26 11.50
CA LEU A 14 46.23 3.12 12.22
C LEU A 14 45.09 3.08 11.20
N LEU A 15 44.57 1.89 10.93
CA LEU A 15 43.26 1.71 10.28
C LEU A 15 42.18 2.13 11.28
N LEU A 16 41.74 3.37 11.16
CA LEU A 16 40.47 3.83 11.73
C LEU A 16 39.35 3.13 10.98
N GLY A 17 38.92 2.00 11.53
CA GLY A 17 37.65 1.34 11.12
C GLY A 17 36.50 2.30 11.42
N SER A 18 35.99 2.96 10.38
CA SER A 18 34.68 3.59 10.44
C SER A 18 33.66 2.50 10.72
N ALA A 19 33.27 2.33 11.98
CA ALA A 19 32.02 1.69 12.30
C ALA A 19 30.94 2.58 11.69
N ALA A 20 30.46 2.20 10.50
CA ALA A 20 29.20 2.70 10.00
C ALA A 20 28.16 2.33 11.07
N ALA A 21 27.75 3.31 11.87
CA ALA A 21 26.56 3.19 12.66
C ALA A 21 25.43 2.92 11.67
N HIS A 22 25.04 1.68 11.53
CA HIS A 22 23.74 1.36 10.94
C HIS A 22 22.76 1.97 11.91
N ALA A 23 22.23 3.15 11.54
CA ALA A 23 21.02 3.65 12.15
C ALA A 23 20.01 2.52 11.99
N ASN A 24 19.61 1.91 13.10
CA ASN A 24 18.53 0.93 13.12
C ASN A 24 17.30 1.70 12.61
N SER A 25 16.96 1.52 11.35
CA SER A 25 15.65 1.93 10.84
C SER A 25 14.61 1.32 11.76
N PRO A 26 13.66 2.10 12.26
CA PRO A 26 12.63 1.55 13.12
C PRO A 26 11.84 0.52 12.32
N ALA A 27 12.11 -0.75 12.56
CA ALA A 27 11.45 -1.87 11.90
C ALA A 27 10.02 -2.12 12.44
N TYR A 28 9.37 -1.08 12.94
CA TYR A 28 8.08 -1.17 13.61
C TYR A 28 6.92 -0.90 12.68
N VAL A 29 6.82 -1.68 11.60
CA VAL A 29 5.59 -1.65 10.79
C VAL A 29 4.56 -2.60 11.42
N ASP A 30 3.30 -2.16 11.42
CA ASP A 30 2.18 -2.97 11.92
C ASP A 30 1.90 -4.16 11.01
N SER A 31 2.05 -3.96 9.71
CA SER A 31 1.80 -5.01 8.71
C SER A 31 2.59 -4.78 7.42
N LYS A 32 2.66 -5.85 6.62
CA LYS A 32 3.12 -5.80 5.23
C LYS A 32 1.98 -6.22 4.31
N GLU A 33 1.61 -5.37 3.37
CA GLU A 33 0.58 -5.66 2.38
C GLU A 33 1.20 -5.76 0.98
N TYR A 34 1.01 -6.91 0.35
CA TYR A 34 1.51 -7.23 -0.98
C TYR A 34 0.34 -7.21 -1.96
N LYS A 35 0.47 -6.50 -3.08
CA LYS A 35 -0.62 -6.20 -4.00
C LYS A 35 -0.22 -6.41 -5.45
N ALA A 36 -1.15 -6.93 -6.24
CA ALA A 36 -1.00 -6.94 -7.69
C ALA A 36 -2.35 -6.62 -8.35
N LEU A 37 -2.31 -5.80 -9.39
CA LEU A 37 -3.48 -5.58 -10.22
C LEU A 37 -3.66 -6.77 -11.16
N ILE A 38 -4.92 -7.20 -11.29
CA ILE A 38 -5.32 -8.33 -12.11
C ILE A 38 -6.42 -7.91 -13.09
N ASP A 39 -6.61 -8.68 -14.15
CA ASP A 39 -7.56 -8.39 -15.22
C ASP A 39 -9.00 -8.35 -14.73
N PRO A 40 -9.63 -7.16 -14.63
CA PRO A 40 -11.00 -7.03 -14.12
C PRO A 40 -12.04 -7.68 -15.04
N SER A 41 -11.76 -7.83 -16.33
CA SER A 41 -12.70 -8.42 -17.30
C SER A 41 -13.07 -9.85 -16.97
N ARG A 42 -12.20 -10.57 -16.27
CA ARG A 42 -12.43 -11.95 -15.82
C ARG A 42 -13.54 -12.08 -14.80
N PHE A 43 -13.86 -10.99 -14.10
CA PHE A 43 -14.90 -10.95 -13.08
C PHE A 43 -16.24 -10.41 -13.61
N ALA A 44 -16.35 -10.07 -14.88
CA ALA A 44 -17.52 -9.42 -15.46
C ALA A 44 -18.80 -10.29 -15.40
N ALA A 45 -18.68 -11.60 -15.66
CA ALA A 45 -19.85 -12.48 -15.72
C ALA A 45 -20.22 -13.06 -14.35
N ASN A 46 -19.25 -13.56 -13.60
CA ASN A 46 -19.45 -14.17 -12.30
C ASN A 46 -18.20 -14.00 -11.43
N PRO A 47 -18.17 -12.98 -10.56
CA PRO A 47 -17.02 -12.70 -9.72
C PRO A 47 -16.61 -13.87 -8.82
N SER A 48 -17.55 -14.59 -8.22
CA SER A 48 -17.26 -15.70 -7.30
C SER A 48 -16.59 -16.88 -8.02
N SER A 49 -17.08 -17.23 -9.22
CA SER A 49 -16.48 -18.29 -10.04
C SER A 49 -15.08 -17.89 -10.53
N ALA A 50 -14.91 -16.63 -10.93
CA ALA A 50 -13.61 -16.09 -11.32
C ALA A 50 -12.63 -16.10 -10.15
N ALA A 51 -13.05 -15.73 -8.94
CA ALA A 51 -12.23 -15.77 -7.74
C ALA A 51 -11.78 -17.20 -7.39
N ALA A 52 -12.64 -18.20 -7.55
CA ALA A 52 -12.27 -19.61 -7.37
C ALA A 52 -11.21 -20.06 -8.41
N THR A 53 -11.37 -19.63 -9.67
CA THR A 53 -10.41 -19.91 -10.73
C THR A 53 -9.07 -19.20 -10.47
N LEU A 54 -9.10 -17.95 -10.01
CA LEU A 54 -7.92 -17.17 -9.60
C LEU A 54 -7.15 -17.91 -8.51
N LEU A 55 -7.84 -18.38 -7.47
CA LEU A 55 -7.22 -19.12 -6.37
C LEU A 55 -6.56 -20.42 -6.84
N SER A 56 -7.21 -21.15 -7.75
CA SER A 56 -6.65 -22.36 -8.33
C SER A 56 -5.35 -22.08 -9.11
N ASN A 57 -5.33 -21.00 -9.92
CA ASN A 57 -4.13 -20.60 -10.67
C ASN A 57 -3.01 -20.14 -9.74
N LEU A 58 -3.34 -19.36 -8.69
CA LEU A 58 -2.38 -18.92 -7.68
C LEU A 58 -1.76 -20.13 -6.96
N SER A 59 -2.58 -21.10 -6.54
CA SER A 59 -2.12 -22.33 -5.89
C SER A 59 -1.20 -23.16 -6.78
N ALA A 60 -1.55 -23.30 -8.08
CA ALA A 60 -0.71 -23.98 -9.06
C ALA A 60 0.64 -23.23 -9.23
N ARG A 61 0.61 -21.90 -9.27
CA ARG A 61 1.83 -21.08 -9.35
C ARG A 61 2.71 -21.26 -8.12
N LEU A 62 2.14 -21.25 -6.93
CA LEU A 62 2.87 -21.48 -5.68
C LEU A 62 3.54 -22.86 -5.64
N SER A 63 2.84 -23.89 -6.13
CA SER A 63 3.41 -25.22 -6.25
C SER A 63 4.65 -25.23 -7.16
N THR A 64 4.62 -24.51 -8.30
CA THR A 64 5.79 -24.40 -9.18
C THR A 64 6.96 -23.62 -8.58
N LEU A 65 6.69 -22.75 -7.61
CA LEU A 65 7.71 -21.98 -6.87
C LEU A 65 8.25 -22.73 -5.66
N GLY A 66 7.76 -23.93 -5.37
CA GLY A 66 8.20 -24.74 -4.23
C GLY A 66 7.74 -24.16 -2.89
N PHE A 67 6.58 -23.49 -2.86
CA PHE A 67 6.03 -22.97 -1.61
C PHE A 67 5.71 -24.13 -0.66
N ASP A 68 6.26 -24.05 0.56
CA ASP A 68 6.22 -25.14 1.55
C ASP A 68 4.95 -25.16 2.44
N LYS A 69 3.99 -24.28 2.12
CA LYS A 69 2.72 -24.14 2.83
C LYS A 69 1.54 -24.27 1.87
N THR A 70 0.35 -24.34 2.44
CA THR A 70 -0.91 -24.37 1.68
C THR A 70 -1.69 -23.08 1.85
N ILE A 71 -2.49 -22.76 0.85
CA ILE A 71 -3.56 -21.76 0.97
C ILE A 71 -4.83 -22.51 1.37
N ALA A 72 -5.45 -22.12 2.48
CA ALA A 72 -6.64 -22.73 3.03
C ALA A 72 -7.84 -21.77 2.97
N GLY A 73 -9.00 -22.28 2.55
CA GLY A 73 -10.23 -21.50 2.42
C GLY A 73 -10.54 -21.10 0.99
N SER A 74 -11.45 -20.15 0.84
CA SER A 74 -11.95 -19.67 -0.45
C SER A 74 -12.31 -18.18 -0.32
N PHE A 75 -12.52 -17.51 -1.45
CA PHE A 75 -13.07 -16.15 -1.45
C PHE A 75 -14.56 -16.18 -1.18
N SER A 76 -15.04 -15.28 -0.32
CA SER A 76 -16.45 -15.01 -0.03
C SER A 76 -16.72 -13.51 -0.10
N ALA A 77 -17.90 -13.12 -0.54
CA ALA A 77 -18.27 -11.70 -0.58
C ALA A 77 -18.23 -11.12 0.84
N GLY A 78 -17.46 -10.07 1.00
CA GLY A 78 -17.29 -9.26 2.20
C GLY A 78 -17.89 -7.88 2.00
N ASP A 79 -17.24 -6.87 2.55
CA ASP A 79 -17.73 -5.50 2.63
C ASP A 79 -17.93 -4.82 1.27
N ARG A 80 -18.94 -3.94 1.22
CA ARG A 80 -19.26 -3.13 0.07
C ARG A 80 -19.36 -1.66 0.44
N ASP A 81 -18.41 -0.88 -0.06
CA ASP A 81 -18.29 0.53 0.26
C ASP A 81 -18.26 1.41 -0.98
N THR A 82 -18.70 2.65 -0.84
CA THR A 82 -18.46 3.72 -1.82
C THR A 82 -17.25 4.52 -1.39
N LEU A 83 -16.23 4.56 -2.22
CA LEU A 83 -14.99 5.29 -2.00
C LEU A 83 -15.01 6.61 -2.77
N THR A 84 -14.51 7.66 -2.13
CA THR A 84 -14.20 8.93 -2.79
C THR A 84 -12.79 9.35 -2.39
N TYR A 85 -11.90 9.45 -3.35
CA TYR A 85 -10.59 10.07 -3.17
C TYR A 85 -10.69 11.55 -3.50
N ILE A 86 -10.00 12.39 -2.74
CA ILE A 86 -10.01 13.84 -2.95
C ILE A 86 -8.59 14.40 -3.02
N ASP A 87 -8.40 15.37 -3.90
CA ASP A 87 -7.15 16.12 -4.07
C ASP A 87 -7.45 17.47 -4.74
N THR A 88 -6.43 18.31 -4.91
CA THR A 88 -6.52 19.56 -5.65
C THR A 88 -6.56 19.27 -7.15
N PRO A 89 -7.63 19.71 -7.87
CA PRO A 89 -7.75 19.42 -9.30
C PRO A 89 -6.60 20.07 -10.10
N HIS A 90 -6.21 19.45 -11.19
CA HIS A 90 -5.15 19.82 -12.12
C HIS A 90 -3.72 19.83 -11.54
N THR A 91 -3.55 20.00 -10.24
CA THR A 91 -2.23 20.13 -9.59
C THR A 91 -1.87 18.96 -8.71
N CYS A 92 -2.85 18.18 -8.26
CA CYS A 92 -2.65 16.99 -7.38
C CYS A 92 -1.67 17.26 -6.24
N GLN A 93 -1.85 18.39 -5.52
CA GLN A 93 -0.85 18.85 -4.55
C GLN A 93 -0.74 17.93 -3.33
N LEU A 94 -1.80 17.13 -3.02
CA LEU A 94 -1.69 16.12 -1.98
C LEU A 94 -0.82 14.96 -2.48
N MET A 95 -1.18 14.36 -3.61
CA MET A 95 -0.45 13.22 -4.17
C MET A 95 1.01 13.55 -4.48
N SER A 96 1.29 14.73 -5.05
CA SER A 96 2.66 15.15 -5.38
C SER A 96 3.55 15.31 -4.15
N ARG A 97 2.96 15.43 -2.96
CA ARG A 97 3.65 15.50 -1.66
C ARG A 97 3.56 14.18 -0.87
N GLY A 98 3.14 13.08 -1.51
CA GLY A 98 3.03 11.76 -0.89
C GLY A 98 1.73 11.51 -0.11
N TYR A 99 0.79 12.46 -0.08
CA TYR A 99 -0.46 12.32 0.67
C TYR A 99 -1.60 11.80 -0.20
N SER A 100 -2.53 11.09 0.43
CA SER A 100 -3.82 10.76 -0.14
C SER A 100 -4.92 10.83 0.92
N VAL A 101 -6.10 11.25 0.50
CA VAL A 101 -7.30 11.32 1.35
C VAL A 101 -8.41 10.51 0.69
N ARG A 102 -9.03 9.65 1.47
CA ARG A 102 -10.15 8.82 1.01
C ARG A 102 -11.27 8.85 2.04
N THR A 103 -12.49 9.05 1.60
CA THR A 103 -13.69 8.76 2.38
C THR A 103 -14.28 7.43 1.96
N ARG A 104 -14.95 6.78 2.89
CA ARG A 104 -15.64 5.51 2.71
C ARG A 104 -17.06 5.65 3.29
N ALA A 105 -18.05 5.12 2.56
CA ALA A 105 -19.45 5.09 2.99
C ALA A 105 -20.10 3.80 2.49
N GLY A 106 -20.78 3.08 3.37
CA GLY A 106 -21.39 1.79 3.12
C GLY A 106 -21.38 0.94 4.38
N ASP A 107 -20.79 -0.24 4.32
CA ASP A 107 -20.56 -1.09 5.49
C ASP A 107 -19.60 -0.40 6.47
N HIS A 108 -18.72 0.44 5.97
CA HIS A 108 -17.91 1.34 6.76
C HIS A 108 -18.23 2.82 6.49
N THR A 109 -18.02 3.67 7.49
CA THR A 109 -18.15 5.13 7.34
C THR A 109 -16.97 5.82 8.00
N ASP A 110 -15.93 6.07 7.22
CA ASP A 110 -14.68 6.65 7.70
C ASP A 110 -14.04 7.60 6.69
N ILE A 111 -13.08 8.36 7.19
CA ILE A 111 -12.13 9.12 6.40
C ILE A 111 -10.71 8.69 6.77
N GLN A 112 -9.86 8.50 5.78
CA GLN A 112 -8.46 8.14 5.94
C GLN A 112 -7.56 9.20 5.33
N PHE A 113 -6.58 9.64 6.11
CA PHE A 113 -5.44 10.43 5.68
C PHE A 113 -4.19 9.57 5.71
N LYS A 114 -3.49 9.46 4.59
CA LYS A 114 -2.34 8.56 4.43
C LYS A 114 -1.19 9.29 3.76
N PHE A 115 0.01 9.10 4.29
CA PHE A 115 1.27 9.51 3.69
C PHE A 115 2.03 8.27 3.19
N ARG A 116 2.65 8.35 2.01
CA ARG A 116 3.47 7.29 1.42
C ARG A 116 4.80 7.83 0.93
N HIS A 117 5.88 7.17 1.31
CA HIS A 117 7.21 7.49 0.82
C HIS A 117 8.11 6.24 0.82
N ALA A 118 9.13 6.23 -0.06
CA ALA A 118 10.13 5.15 -0.10
C ALA A 118 11.16 5.27 1.03
N ASP A 119 11.39 6.48 1.54
CA ASP A 119 12.21 6.71 2.72
C ASP A 119 11.41 6.33 3.98
N GLU A 120 11.94 5.33 4.69
CA GLU A 120 11.29 4.75 5.87
C GLU A 120 11.23 5.75 7.02
N GLU A 121 12.30 6.50 7.27
CA GLU A 121 12.35 7.48 8.35
C GLU A 121 11.37 8.62 8.09
N LEU A 122 11.33 9.12 6.86
CA LEU A 122 10.39 10.16 6.48
C LEU A 122 8.94 9.70 6.65
N SER A 123 8.63 8.46 6.25
CA SER A 123 7.29 7.90 6.42
C SER A 123 6.91 7.74 7.90
N TYR A 124 7.84 7.20 8.69
CA TYR A 124 7.61 6.98 10.12
C TYR A 124 7.39 8.28 10.91
N TRP A 125 8.20 9.31 10.64
CA TRP A 125 8.15 10.56 11.37
C TRP A 125 7.14 11.58 10.81
N THR A 126 6.55 11.33 9.64
CA THR A 126 5.50 12.20 9.12
C THR A 126 4.25 12.09 10.00
N ASP A 127 3.82 13.21 10.55
CA ASP A 127 2.59 13.27 11.33
C ASP A 127 1.37 13.07 10.43
N VAL A 128 0.54 12.09 10.77
CA VAL A 128 -0.75 11.81 10.12
C VAL A 128 -1.89 11.84 11.14
N SER A 129 -1.68 12.48 12.31
CA SER A 129 -2.65 12.49 13.40
C SER A 129 -4.00 13.04 12.97
N GLY A 130 -5.07 12.44 13.50
CA GLY A 130 -6.45 12.84 13.30
C GLY A 130 -7.06 13.46 14.55
N ALA A 131 -8.11 14.28 14.39
CA ALA A 131 -8.87 14.88 15.48
C ALA A 131 -10.22 14.18 15.76
N GLY A 132 -10.64 13.25 14.89
CA GLY A 132 -11.92 12.54 14.98
C GLY A 132 -11.98 11.48 16.08
N LYS A 133 -13.11 10.78 16.15
CA LYS A 133 -13.32 9.62 17.02
C LYS A 133 -12.89 8.32 16.34
N ASN A 134 -12.80 7.24 17.12
CA ASN A 134 -12.46 5.89 16.66
C ASN A 134 -11.23 5.87 15.74
N LYS A 135 -10.20 6.60 16.17
CA LYS A 135 -8.94 6.71 15.41
C LYS A 135 -8.15 5.44 15.45
N GLU A 136 -7.67 5.03 14.29
CA GLU A 136 -6.72 3.97 14.12
C GLU A 136 -5.55 4.48 13.29
N THR A 137 -4.36 4.49 13.86
CA THR A 137 -3.13 4.88 13.16
C THR A 137 -2.28 3.66 12.92
N LYS A 138 -1.82 3.48 11.68
CA LYS A 138 -0.99 2.34 11.25
C LYS A 138 0.17 2.80 10.40
N LEU A 139 1.32 2.14 10.58
CA LEU A 139 2.45 2.17 9.68
C LEU A 139 2.55 0.82 8.97
N GLU A 140 2.40 0.80 7.66
CA GLU A 140 2.38 -0.41 6.85
C GLU A 140 3.45 -0.34 5.76
N THR A 141 3.98 -1.49 5.36
CA THR A 141 4.74 -1.59 4.10
C THR A 141 3.79 -1.98 2.98
N ASP A 142 3.62 -1.12 1.99
CA ASP A 142 2.90 -1.41 0.74
C ASP A 142 3.89 -1.93 -0.31
N VAL A 143 3.72 -3.17 -0.76
CA VAL A 143 4.57 -3.83 -1.78
C VAL A 143 3.74 -4.09 -3.03
N THR A 144 4.14 -3.49 -4.15
CA THR A 144 3.58 -3.76 -5.48
C THR A 144 4.70 -4.25 -6.41
N PRO A 145 4.41 -4.84 -7.58
CA PRO A 145 5.46 -5.23 -8.51
C PRO A 145 6.39 -4.05 -8.84
N GLY A 146 7.67 -4.21 -8.50
CA GLY A 146 8.70 -3.18 -8.75
C GLY A 146 8.75 -2.01 -7.77
N ASN A 147 7.86 -1.92 -6.78
CA ASN A 147 7.83 -0.80 -5.84
C ASN A 147 7.56 -1.26 -4.39
N LEU A 148 8.26 -0.63 -3.45
CA LEU A 148 8.05 -0.78 -2.02
C LEU A 148 8.03 0.60 -1.40
N VAL A 149 6.97 0.91 -0.67
CA VAL A 149 6.83 2.17 0.07
C VAL A 149 6.29 1.91 1.46
N LEU A 150 6.65 2.77 2.42
CA LEU A 150 5.95 2.80 3.69
C LEU A 150 4.72 3.70 3.57
N ALA A 151 3.66 3.29 4.23
CA ALA A 151 2.38 3.97 4.27
C ALA A 151 1.99 4.23 5.72
N HIS A 152 2.15 5.46 6.17
CA HIS A 152 1.69 5.92 7.48
C HIS A 152 0.29 6.53 7.33
N SER A 153 -0.69 6.05 8.07
CA SER A 153 -2.07 6.50 7.90
C SER A 153 -2.84 6.57 9.20
N THR A 154 -3.79 7.49 9.25
CA THR A 154 -4.83 7.51 10.28
C THR A 154 -6.19 7.41 9.61
N LYS A 155 -6.99 6.47 10.07
CA LYS A 155 -8.41 6.31 9.77
C LYS A 155 -9.21 6.78 10.99
N GLN A 156 -10.33 7.47 10.76
CA GLN A 156 -11.23 7.95 11.82
C GLN A 156 -12.66 8.04 11.31
N ASP A 157 -13.63 8.19 12.20
CA ASP A 157 -15.02 8.43 11.82
C ASP A 157 -15.12 9.63 10.88
N ALA A 158 -15.83 9.47 9.76
CA ALA A 158 -16.12 10.57 8.85
C ALA A 158 -17.31 11.38 9.36
N THR A 159 -17.10 12.69 9.57
CA THR A 159 -18.19 13.63 9.87
C THR A 159 -18.65 14.38 8.62
N THR A 160 -17.70 14.82 7.82
CA THR A 160 -17.91 15.51 6.54
C THR A 160 -16.73 15.25 5.62
N THR A 161 -16.96 15.27 4.30
CA THR A 161 -15.87 15.28 3.32
C THR A 161 -15.25 16.68 3.29
N PRO A 162 -13.94 16.86 3.49
CA PRO A 162 -13.30 18.17 3.40
C PRO A 162 -13.36 18.70 1.98
N THR A 163 -13.68 19.99 1.84
CA THR A 163 -13.77 20.68 0.53
C THR A 163 -12.60 21.62 0.27
N THR A 164 -11.80 21.87 1.30
CA THR A 164 -10.54 22.64 1.22
C THR A 164 -9.44 21.94 2.00
N VAL A 165 -8.20 22.28 1.71
CA VAL A 165 -7.06 21.79 2.50
C VAL A 165 -7.14 22.30 3.94
N ALA A 166 -7.68 23.50 4.19
CA ALA A 166 -7.93 24.00 5.54
C ALA A 166 -8.93 23.12 6.32
N ASP A 167 -9.97 22.59 5.66
CA ASP A 167 -10.92 21.66 6.30
C ASP A 167 -10.26 20.31 6.58
N LEU A 168 -9.38 19.87 5.69
CA LEU A 168 -8.58 18.67 5.92
C LEU A 168 -7.69 18.82 7.16
N ILE A 169 -6.97 19.96 7.30
CA ILE A 169 -6.12 20.25 8.45
C ILE A 169 -6.93 20.27 9.77
N LYS A 170 -8.17 20.76 9.76
CA LYS A 170 -9.04 20.70 10.94
C LYS A 170 -9.38 19.27 11.35
N GLN A 171 -9.60 18.37 10.37
CA GLN A 171 -9.92 16.96 10.63
C GLN A 171 -8.68 16.13 10.95
N PHE A 172 -7.55 16.48 10.34
CA PHE A 172 -6.25 15.83 10.55
C PHE A 172 -5.18 16.89 10.87
N PRO A 173 -4.92 17.18 12.14
CA PRO A 173 -3.84 18.09 12.53
C PRO A 173 -2.48 17.71 11.93
N GLY A 174 -2.22 16.42 11.71
CA GLY A 174 -1.03 15.94 11.00
C GLY A 174 -0.90 16.46 9.56
N ALA A 175 -1.99 16.96 8.96
CA ALA A 175 -1.94 17.61 7.66
C ALA A 175 -1.40 19.06 7.72
N SER A 176 -0.93 19.56 8.86
CA SER A 176 -0.40 20.93 9.04
C SER A 176 0.79 21.24 8.12
N ALA A 177 1.54 20.23 7.69
CA ALA A 177 2.58 20.35 6.67
C ALA A 177 2.06 20.88 5.31
N LEU A 178 0.73 20.87 5.10
CA LEU A 178 0.04 21.39 3.90
C LEU A 178 -0.50 22.82 4.10
N SER A 179 -0.11 23.52 5.15
CA SER A 179 -0.65 24.84 5.49
C SER A 179 -0.38 25.92 4.44
N ASP A 180 0.70 25.78 3.67
CA ASP A 180 1.06 26.66 2.55
C ASP A 180 0.04 26.60 1.39
N ILE A 181 -0.74 25.52 1.30
CA ILE A 181 -1.81 25.34 0.31
C ILE A 181 -3.21 25.29 0.96
N SER A 182 -3.35 25.74 2.19
CA SER A 182 -4.61 25.67 2.96
C SER A 182 -5.83 26.26 2.26
N GLY A 183 -5.64 27.27 1.41
CA GLY A 183 -6.71 27.89 0.58
C GLY A 183 -7.12 27.06 -0.63
N SER A 184 -6.43 25.99 -0.98
CA SER A 184 -6.74 25.18 -2.16
C SER A 184 -8.03 24.39 -1.97
N SER A 185 -8.87 24.37 -3.01
CA SER A 185 -10.09 23.55 -3.06
C SER A 185 -9.72 22.08 -3.31
N LEU A 186 -10.48 21.18 -2.68
CA LEU A 186 -10.42 19.73 -2.89
C LEU A 186 -11.63 19.29 -3.70
N SER A 187 -11.41 18.38 -4.63
CA SER A 187 -12.45 17.74 -5.42
C SER A 187 -12.19 16.25 -5.57
N LYS A 188 -13.21 15.53 -6.06
CA LYS A 188 -13.08 14.09 -6.31
C LYS A 188 -12.02 13.84 -7.37
N VAL A 189 -11.06 12.95 -7.05
CA VAL A 189 -10.04 12.52 -8.02
C VAL A 189 -10.74 11.91 -9.24
N ALA A 190 -10.31 12.33 -10.43
CA ALA A 190 -10.92 12.00 -11.71
C ALA A 190 -12.41 12.36 -11.83
N GLY A 191 -12.99 13.09 -10.87
CA GLY A 191 -14.42 13.43 -10.83
C GLY A 191 -15.36 12.26 -10.55
N VAL A 192 -14.84 11.09 -10.16
CA VAL A 192 -15.60 9.85 -10.03
C VAL A 192 -15.76 9.39 -8.58
N THR A 193 -16.70 8.49 -8.38
CA THR A 193 -16.82 7.66 -7.18
C THR A 193 -16.58 6.20 -7.55
N VAL A 194 -16.10 5.42 -6.58
CA VAL A 194 -15.80 4.00 -6.77
C VAL A 194 -16.65 3.18 -5.81
N THR A 195 -17.47 2.29 -6.32
CA THR A 195 -18.02 1.22 -5.48
C THR A 195 -16.96 0.12 -5.39
N GLN A 196 -16.52 -0.16 -4.18
CA GLN A 196 -15.62 -1.25 -3.85
C GLN A 196 -16.41 -2.44 -3.32
N GLN A 197 -16.22 -3.61 -3.91
CA GLN A 197 -16.64 -4.89 -3.34
C GLN A 197 -15.39 -5.63 -2.91
N GLU A 198 -15.28 -5.92 -1.65
CA GLU A 198 -14.24 -6.81 -1.12
C GLU A 198 -14.73 -8.25 -1.10
N TYR A 199 -13.81 -9.16 -1.27
CA TYR A 199 -13.98 -10.59 -1.06
C TYR A 199 -12.93 -11.03 -0.04
N ASP A 200 -13.39 -11.45 1.13
CA ASP A 200 -12.54 -12.07 2.12
C ASP A 200 -11.99 -13.36 1.56
N GLY A 201 -10.69 -13.50 1.63
CA GLY A 201 -9.97 -14.55 0.94
C GLY A 201 -9.51 -15.68 1.84
N PRO A 202 -8.87 -16.67 1.22
CA PRO A 202 -8.21 -17.74 1.94
C PRO A 202 -7.05 -17.20 2.78
N THR A 203 -6.50 -18.05 3.64
CA THR A 203 -5.34 -17.76 4.46
C THR A 203 -4.21 -18.73 4.17
N SER A 204 -2.97 -18.34 4.53
CA SER A 204 -1.83 -19.23 4.54
C SER A 204 -1.04 -19.06 5.84
N ASP A 205 -0.82 -20.14 6.56
CA ASP A 205 0.03 -20.15 7.75
C ASP A 205 1.50 -20.02 7.33
N LEU A 206 2.14 -18.90 7.70
CA LEU A 206 3.56 -18.65 7.44
C LEU A 206 4.46 -19.05 8.61
N GLY A 207 3.89 -19.58 9.70
CA GLY A 207 4.54 -19.96 10.94
C GLY A 207 4.10 -19.06 12.09
N GLN A 208 4.83 -17.99 12.41
CA GLN A 208 4.47 -17.06 13.48
C GLN A 208 3.37 -16.06 13.08
N SER A 209 3.12 -15.90 11.79
CA SER A 209 2.09 -15.02 11.25
C SER A 209 1.29 -15.73 10.16
N VAL A 210 0.12 -15.20 9.86
CA VAL A 210 -0.77 -15.68 8.81
C VAL A 210 -0.81 -14.66 7.68
N ALA A 211 -0.77 -15.14 6.44
CA ALA A 211 -1.09 -14.30 5.27
C ALA A 211 -2.61 -14.38 5.03
N GLU A 212 -3.26 -13.23 5.03
CA GLU A 212 -4.70 -13.08 4.77
C GLU A 212 -4.89 -12.47 3.38
N PHE A 213 -5.57 -13.19 2.50
CA PHE A 213 -5.81 -12.72 1.14
C PHE A 213 -7.10 -11.92 1.04
N THR A 214 -7.08 -10.90 0.19
CA THR A 214 -8.26 -10.11 -0.16
C THR A 214 -8.28 -9.87 -1.67
N LEU A 215 -9.45 -10.11 -2.27
CA LEU A 215 -9.72 -9.71 -3.64
C LEU A 215 -10.63 -8.47 -3.60
N THR A 216 -10.20 -7.40 -4.24
CA THR A 216 -10.96 -6.14 -4.31
C THR A 216 -11.38 -5.87 -5.75
N LEU A 217 -12.67 -5.65 -5.97
CA LEU A 217 -13.23 -5.23 -7.26
C LEU A 217 -13.74 -3.79 -7.15
N TRP A 218 -13.32 -2.94 -8.07
CA TRP A 218 -13.76 -1.55 -8.18
C TRP A 218 -14.69 -1.34 -9.37
N TYR A 219 -15.80 -0.68 -9.12
CA TYR A 219 -16.82 -0.28 -10.10
C TYR A 219 -16.89 1.23 -10.11
N VAL A 220 -16.39 1.88 -11.16
CA VAL A 220 -16.35 3.35 -11.27
C VAL A 220 -17.70 3.85 -11.73
N ASP A 221 -18.24 4.89 -11.04
CA ASP A 221 -19.51 5.56 -11.35
C ASP A 221 -20.69 4.62 -11.63
N GLY A 222 -20.81 3.57 -10.83
CA GLY A 222 -21.91 2.62 -10.94
C GLY A 222 -21.82 1.65 -12.13
N ALA A 223 -20.63 1.47 -12.69
CA ALA A 223 -20.40 0.44 -13.71
C ALA A 223 -20.93 -0.92 -13.24
N THR A 224 -21.50 -1.69 -14.17
CA THR A 224 -22.05 -3.04 -13.88
C THR A 224 -21.00 -4.13 -13.93
N THR A 225 -19.85 -3.84 -14.51
CA THR A 225 -18.67 -4.72 -14.57
C THR A 225 -17.49 -4.06 -13.86
N PRO A 226 -16.59 -4.82 -13.24
CA PRO A 226 -15.43 -4.25 -12.59
C PRO A 226 -14.54 -3.49 -13.58
N THR A 227 -14.11 -2.29 -13.19
CA THR A 227 -13.14 -1.46 -13.93
C THR A 227 -11.72 -1.70 -13.47
N LEU A 228 -11.55 -2.18 -12.25
CA LEU A 228 -10.26 -2.56 -11.66
C LEU A 228 -10.44 -3.77 -10.78
N ALA A 229 -9.44 -4.63 -10.74
CA ALA A 229 -9.34 -5.71 -9.76
C ALA A 229 -7.94 -5.75 -9.16
N GLU A 230 -7.86 -5.97 -7.86
CA GLU A 230 -6.61 -6.12 -7.12
C GLU A 230 -6.68 -7.36 -6.25
N LEU A 231 -5.67 -8.21 -6.35
CA LEU A 231 -5.43 -9.28 -5.39
C LEU A 231 -4.34 -8.82 -4.45
N SER A 232 -4.58 -8.92 -3.16
CA SER A 232 -3.59 -8.62 -2.13
C SER A 232 -3.53 -9.73 -1.10
N PHE A 233 -2.43 -9.75 -0.34
CA PHE A 233 -2.40 -10.41 0.95
C PHE A 233 -1.67 -9.53 1.96
N ARG A 234 -2.12 -9.61 3.20
CA ARG A 234 -1.55 -8.92 4.34
C ARG A 234 -0.94 -9.91 5.32
N VAL A 235 0.18 -9.51 5.91
CA VAL A 235 0.82 -10.22 7.02
C VAL A 235 0.99 -9.22 8.15
N GLU A 236 0.31 -9.46 9.25
CA GLU A 236 0.45 -8.65 10.46
C GLU A 236 1.76 -8.99 11.18
N ALA A 237 2.39 -7.97 11.78
CA ALA A 237 3.51 -8.18 12.68
C ALA A 237 3.03 -8.89 13.95
N ASP A 238 3.95 -9.54 14.67
CA ASP A 238 3.64 -10.05 16.00
C ASP A 238 3.44 -8.91 17.03
N ALA A 239 3.17 -9.29 18.27
CA ALA A 239 2.93 -8.33 19.36
C ALA A 239 4.14 -7.41 19.61
N ASP A 240 5.34 -7.88 19.30
CA ASP A 240 6.59 -7.12 19.44
C ASP A 240 6.96 -6.35 18.17
N LYS A 241 6.07 -6.33 17.16
CA LYS A 241 6.25 -5.67 15.85
C LYS A 241 7.36 -6.27 14.99
N TYR A 242 7.58 -7.59 15.10
CA TYR A 242 8.60 -8.31 14.34
C TYR A 242 7.98 -9.24 13.30
N PHE A 243 8.78 -9.49 12.26
CA PHE A 243 8.57 -10.54 11.29
C PHE A 243 9.77 -11.50 11.34
N THR A 244 9.52 -12.76 11.60
CA THR A 244 10.61 -13.74 11.56
C THR A 244 11.12 -13.99 10.15
N THR A 245 12.37 -14.41 10.02
CA THR A 245 12.96 -14.73 8.72
C THR A 245 12.11 -15.72 7.89
N PRO A 246 11.57 -16.82 8.46
CA PRO A 246 10.69 -17.71 7.71
C PRO A 246 9.42 -17.03 7.20
N VAL A 247 8.79 -16.14 8.00
CA VAL A 247 7.62 -15.36 7.57
C VAL A 247 7.97 -14.49 6.37
N LEU A 248 9.07 -13.74 6.44
CA LEU A 248 9.53 -12.88 5.35
C LEU A 248 9.86 -13.66 4.09
N GLN A 249 10.55 -14.79 4.19
CA GLN A 249 10.89 -15.64 3.04
C GLN A 249 9.64 -16.20 2.37
N ARG A 250 8.67 -16.70 3.15
CA ARG A 250 7.40 -17.20 2.62
C ARG A 250 6.57 -16.08 2.00
N SER A 251 6.53 -14.90 2.61
CA SER A 251 5.87 -13.72 2.02
C SER A 251 6.49 -13.33 0.67
N GLN A 252 7.80 -13.47 0.49
CA GLN A 252 8.45 -13.23 -0.79
C GLN A 252 8.02 -14.23 -1.87
N VAL A 253 7.89 -15.52 -1.52
CA VAL A 253 7.38 -16.55 -2.47
C VAL A 253 5.93 -16.26 -2.84
N LEU A 254 5.08 -15.90 -1.86
CA LEU A 254 3.70 -15.48 -2.10
C LEU A 254 3.64 -14.25 -3.02
N ASN A 255 4.48 -13.23 -2.77
CA ASN A 255 4.56 -12.02 -3.59
C ASN A 255 5.00 -12.33 -5.03
N GLN A 256 5.99 -13.21 -5.20
CA GLN A 256 6.41 -13.67 -6.53
C GLN A 256 5.28 -14.39 -7.26
N ALA A 257 4.52 -15.24 -6.56
CA ALA A 257 3.34 -15.90 -7.13
C ALA A 257 2.26 -14.88 -7.51
N LEU A 258 1.98 -13.91 -6.62
CA LEU A 258 1.01 -12.85 -6.82
C LEU A 258 1.33 -12.03 -8.08
N GLY A 259 2.59 -11.66 -8.29
CA GLY A 259 3.06 -10.91 -9.46
C GLY A 259 3.15 -11.74 -10.75
N SER A 260 2.94 -13.07 -10.70
CA SER A 260 3.14 -13.97 -11.85
C SER A 260 2.17 -15.16 -11.87
N ILE A 261 0.88 -14.92 -11.63
CA ILE A 261 -0.18 -15.94 -11.57
C ILE A 261 -0.28 -16.71 -12.90
N GLY A 262 0.07 -16.05 -14.03
CA GLY A 262 0.01 -16.65 -15.36
C GLY A 262 -1.39 -16.58 -15.98
N ASN A 263 -1.54 -17.22 -17.15
CA ASN A 263 -2.81 -17.30 -17.89
C ASN A 263 -3.50 -15.93 -18.13
N GLY A 264 -2.72 -14.84 -18.19
CA GLY A 264 -3.25 -13.49 -18.42
C GLY A 264 -4.03 -12.91 -17.21
N TRP A 265 -3.78 -13.38 -15.99
CA TRP A 265 -4.38 -12.79 -14.80
C TRP A 265 -3.77 -11.43 -14.44
N ASN A 266 -2.44 -11.33 -14.49
CA ASN A 266 -1.76 -10.08 -14.15
C ASN A 266 -1.87 -9.07 -15.28
N ILE A 267 -2.15 -7.81 -14.94
CA ILE A 267 -2.02 -6.66 -15.84
C ILE A 267 -0.75 -5.88 -15.48
N ALA A 268 -0.10 -5.32 -16.49
CA ALA A 268 1.06 -4.48 -16.27
C ALA A 268 0.61 -3.18 -15.56
N ASN A 269 1.13 -2.97 -14.35
CA ASN A 269 0.93 -1.74 -13.60
C ASN A 269 2.03 -1.64 -12.52
N ASP A 270 2.68 -0.49 -12.44
CA ASP A 270 3.75 -0.22 -11.49
C ASP A 270 3.23 0.30 -10.13
N GLY A 271 1.92 0.44 -9.97
CA GLY A 271 1.28 0.95 -8.77
C GLY A 271 0.06 0.14 -8.34
N GLY A 272 -0.57 0.55 -7.24
CA GLY A 272 -1.82 -0.03 -6.75
C GLY A 272 -3.05 0.78 -7.20
N LYS A 273 -4.19 0.46 -6.59
CA LYS A 273 -5.50 1.09 -6.84
C LYS A 273 -5.47 2.63 -6.86
N THR A 274 -4.74 3.24 -5.91
CA THR A 274 -4.66 4.71 -5.81
C THR A 274 -3.99 5.31 -7.05
N SER A 275 -2.82 4.81 -7.45
CA SER A 275 -2.11 5.30 -8.65
C SER A 275 -2.95 5.12 -9.91
N TRP A 276 -3.63 3.97 -10.02
CA TRP A 276 -4.54 3.72 -11.13
C TRP A 276 -5.66 4.77 -11.21
N LEU A 277 -6.28 5.14 -10.05
CA LEU A 277 -7.37 6.12 -10.02
C LEU A 277 -6.91 7.52 -10.44
N TYR A 278 -5.71 7.94 -10.02
CA TYR A 278 -5.15 9.22 -10.45
C TYR A 278 -4.84 9.25 -11.95
N ALA A 279 -4.51 8.12 -12.55
CA ALA A 279 -4.30 7.99 -13.99
C ALA A 279 -5.62 7.78 -14.79
N TYR A 280 -6.74 7.54 -14.10
CA TYR A 280 -8.02 7.29 -14.75
C TYR A 280 -8.51 8.53 -15.50
N ARG A 281 -8.90 8.32 -16.76
CA ARG A 281 -9.45 9.38 -17.62
C ARG A 281 -10.95 9.24 -17.65
N SER A 282 -11.63 10.20 -17.04
CA SER A 282 -13.09 10.31 -17.06
C SER A 282 -13.56 11.36 -18.07
N SER A 283 -14.86 11.46 -18.25
CA SER A 283 -15.47 12.54 -19.07
C SER A 283 -15.19 13.93 -18.49
N SER A 284 -15.10 14.06 -17.16
CA SER A 284 -14.76 15.31 -16.47
C SER A 284 -13.29 15.68 -16.56
N PHE A 285 -12.41 14.69 -16.70
CA PHE A 285 -10.95 14.85 -16.75
C PHE A 285 -10.35 14.00 -17.89
N PRO A 286 -10.61 14.35 -19.16
CA PRO A 286 -10.19 13.52 -20.30
C PRO A 286 -8.69 13.46 -20.51
N ASN A 287 -7.94 14.44 -19.98
CA ASN A 287 -6.48 14.47 -20.01
C ASN A 287 -5.84 13.88 -18.74
N GLY A 288 -6.66 13.47 -17.75
CA GLY A 288 -6.23 13.06 -16.43
C GLY A 288 -6.50 14.14 -15.37
N PHE A 289 -6.61 13.71 -14.11
CA PHE A 289 -6.98 14.61 -13.02
C PHE A 289 -5.88 15.63 -12.68
N CYS A 290 -4.61 15.27 -12.86
CA CYS A 290 -3.45 16.07 -12.53
C CYS A 290 -2.92 16.95 -13.70
N HIS A 291 -3.74 17.21 -14.73
CA HIS A 291 -3.34 17.96 -15.94
C HIS A 291 -4.28 19.12 -16.25
#